data_572e3c85591c13f06d35ad5430110421
#
_entry.id   572e3c85591c13f06d35ad5430110421
#
_cell.length_a   1.000
_cell.length_b   1.000
_cell.length_c   1.000
_cell.angle_alpha   90.00
_cell.angle_beta   90.00
_cell.angle_gamma   90.00
#
_symmetry.space_group_name_H-M   'P 1'
#
loop_
_entity.id
_entity.type
_entity.pdbx_description
1 polymer ?
#
loop_
_entity_poly.entity_id
_entity_poly.type
_entity_poly.pdbx_seq_one_letter_code
_entity_poly.pdbx_strand_id
1 'polypeptide(L)'
;MILQNFVVLEGGDGTGTSTQLQILQKRLSGEGGVPTYLRQGAKGGDLNTAWHIPGEGAFPQQARLPTTHFTFEPTDGPIGRLIRQALHRSPALHPTTIAHLFAADRHEHLYGESGIAERCQRGELVICDRYVPSSLVYQGLSCGDDTPAFLNSRFPYPELILFFELDPEIAEQRYRKRDTQDMFEHLAFQKRVHEAYERILPAYCAHGTTLVRIDASLSIEEVAEQVWRALQNLPIFKG
;
A
#
# COMPACT_ATOMS: atom_id res chain seq x y z
N MET A 1 -3.49 9.19 17.00
CA MET A 1 -2.04 9.42 17.19
C MET A 1 -1.33 9.14 15.87
N ILE A 2 -0.44 10.04 15.41
CA ILE A 2 0.42 9.80 14.23
C ILE A 2 1.60 8.92 14.61
N LEU A 3 1.86 7.89 13.82
CA LEU A 3 3.07 7.08 13.90
C LEU A 3 4.10 7.67 12.93
N GLN A 4 5.15 8.28 13.47
CA GLN A 4 6.23 8.89 12.69
C GLN A 4 7.03 7.83 11.93
N ASN A 5 7.60 8.18 10.80
CA ASN A 5 8.34 7.29 9.90
C ASN A 5 7.50 6.14 9.32
N PHE A 6 6.17 6.21 9.42
CA PHE A 6 5.27 5.24 8.82
C PHE A 6 4.60 5.83 7.58
N VAL A 7 4.87 5.22 6.44
CA VAL A 7 4.36 5.61 5.11
C VAL A 7 3.48 4.50 4.56
N VAL A 8 2.36 4.87 3.98
CA VAL A 8 1.41 3.92 3.40
C VAL A 8 1.14 4.27 1.95
N LEU A 9 1.17 3.27 1.08
CA LEU A 9 0.75 3.35 -0.31
C LEU A 9 -0.70 2.86 -0.40
N GLU A 10 -1.59 3.69 -0.92
CA GLU A 10 -3.03 3.42 -1.03
C GLU A 10 -3.55 3.71 -2.45
N GLY A 11 -4.60 3.01 -2.85
CA GLY A 11 -5.25 3.21 -4.14
C GLY A 11 -6.17 2.05 -4.50
N GLY A 12 -6.95 2.19 -5.57
CA GLY A 12 -7.76 1.13 -6.15
C GLY A 12 -6.92 0.00 -6.75
N ASP A 13 -7.56 -1.04 -7.22
CA ASP A 13 -6.85 -2.14 -7.88
C ASP A 13 -6.33 -1.68 -9.25
N GLY A 14 -5.11 -2.11 -9.60
CA GLY A 14 -4.47 -1.72 -10.86
C GLY A 14 -3.78 -0.36 -10.87
N THR A 15 -3.78 0.40 -9.76
CA THR A 15 -3.11 1.71 -9.66
C THR A 15 -1.58 1.62 -9.57
N GLY A 16 -1.02 0.44 -9.31
CA GLY A 16 0.43 0.20 -9.37
C GLY A 16 1.17 0.35 -8.04
N THR A 17 0.49 0.42 -6.89
CA THR A 17 1.11 0.53 -5.55
C THR A 17 2.21 -0.51 -5.32
N SER A 18 1.95 -1.78 -5.60
CA SER A 18 2.93 -2.86 -5.42
C SER A 18 4.14 -2.74 -6.37
N THR A 19 3.95 -2.22 -7.59
CA THR A 19 5.05 -1.95 -8.53
C THR A 19 5.95 -0.85 -7.97
N GLN A 20 5.36 0.22 -7.46
CA GLN A 20 6.11 1.33 -6.88
C GLN A 20 6.81 0.94 -5.58
N LEU A 21 6.19 0.07 -4.76
CA LEU A 21 6.88 -0.49 -3.59
C LEU A 21 8.16 -1.22 -3.98
N GLN A 22 8.13 -2.03 -5.05
CA GLN A 22 9.32 -2.74 -5.55
C GLN A 22 10.40 -1.79 -6.09
N ILE A 23 10.00 -0.73 -6.78
CA ILE A 23 10.94 0.31 -7.26
C ILE A 23 11.59 1.02 -6.08
N LEU A 24 10.81 1.41 -5.08
CA LEU A 24 11.32 2.02 -3.85
C LEU A 24 12.29 1.10 -3.12
N GLN A 25 11.97 -0.19 -3.04
CA GLN A 25 12.84 -1.17 -2.41
C GLN A 25 14.20 -1.23 -3.10
N LYS A 26 14.24 -1.29 -4.43
CA LYS A 26 15.49 -1.24 -5.19
C LYS A 26 16.27 0.06 -4.94
N ARG A 27 15.56 1.20 -4.96
CA ARG A 27 16.16 2.53 -4.79
C ARG A 27 16.75 2.75 -3.39
N LEU A 28 16.11 2.25 -2.33
CA LEU A 28 16.51 2.47 -0.94
C LEU A 28 17.46 1.38 -0.38
N SER A 29 17.49 0.20 -1.01
CA SER A 29 18.40 -0.88 -0.57
C SER A 29 19.81 -0.79 -1.15
N GLY A 30 20.05 0.10 -2.11
CA GLY A 30 21.28 0.09 -2.89
C GLY A 30 21.34 -1.10 -3.87
N GLU A 31 22.22 -1.06 -4.86
CA GLU A 31 22.43 -2.16 -5.82
C GLU A 31 22.87 -3.43 -5.07
N GLY A 32 22.03 -4.46 -5.05
CA GLY A 32 22.35 -5.81 -4.55
C GLY A 32 21.42 -6.39 -3.47
N GLY A 33 20.48 -5.65 -2.96
CA GLY A 33 19.49 -6.20 -2.03
C GLY A 33 18.51 -7.15 -2.73
N VAL A 34 18.53 -8.44 -2.39
CA VAL A 34 17.48 -9.40 -2.83
C VAL A 34 16.15 -8.90 -2.25
N PRO A 35 15.10 -8.70 -3.08
CA PRO A 35 13.80 -8.29 -2.57
C PRO A 35 13.28 -9.39 -1.62
N THR A 36 13.11 -9.06 -0.35
CA THR A 36 12.49 -9.96 0.64
C THR A 36 11.00 -10.13 0.40
N TYR A 37 10.46 -9.45 -0.62
CA TYR A 37 9.05 -9.40 -0.94
C TYR A 37 8.77 -9.92 -2.35
N LEU A 38 8.39 -11.19 -2.43
CA LEU A 38 7.71 -11.74 -3.59
C LEU A 38 6.26 -12.06 -3.16
N ARG A 39 5.28 -11.28 -3.62
CA ARG A 39 3.88 -11.72 -3.58
C ARG A 39 3.80 -13.07 -4.30
N GLN A 40 3.68 -14.16 -3.56
CA GLN A 40 3.30 -15.44 -4.12
C GLN A 40 1.88 -15.29 -4.68
N GLY A 41 1.76 -15.22 -6.01
CA GLY A 41 0.47 -15.09 -6.69
C GLY A 41 0.40 -14.05 -7.80
N ALA A 42 1.35 -13.14 -7.93
CA ALA A 42 1.49 -12.40 -9.18
C ALA A 42 2.03 -13.37 -10.24
N LYS A 43 1.16 -13.88 -11.09
CA LYS A 43 1.59 -14.62 -12.31
C LYS A 43 2.56 -13.71 -13.06
N GLY A 44 3.82 -14.15 -13.11
CA GLY A 44 4.93 -13.35 -13.54
C GLY A 44 4.77 -12.79 -14.96
N GLY A 45 4.74 -11.48 -15.04
CA GLY A 45 5.40 -10.83 -16.14
C GLY A 45 6.91 -10.93 -15.85
N ASP A 46 7.67 -11.29 -16.83
CA ASP A 46 9.12 -11.52 -16.77
C ASP A 46 9.83 -10.32 -16.11
N LEU A 47 10.09 -10.39 -14.80
CA LEU A 47 10.77 -9.34 -14.02
C LEU A 47 12.28 -9.31 -14.28
N ASN A 48 12.76 -10.10 -15.26
CA ASN A 48 14.15 -10.14 -15.71
C ASN A 48 14.49 -9.13 -16.81
N THR A 49 13.57 -8.28 -17.23
CA THR A 49 13.94 -7.10 -18.00
C THR A 49 14.63 -6.14 -17.05
N ALA A 50 15.93 -5.94 -17.26
CA ALA A 50 16.72 -4.91 -16.59
C ALA A 50 16.06 -3.54 -16.87
N TRP A 51 15.22 -3.09 -15.93
CA TRP A 51 14.66 -1.76 -15.96
C TRP A 51 15.82 -0.79 -15.73
N HIS A 52 16.26 -0.17 -16.78
CA HIS A 52 17.19 0.96 -16.70
C HIS A 52 16.40 2.10 -16.07
N ILE A 53 16.69 2.45 -14.81
CA ILE A 53 16.13 3.64 -14.16
C ILE A 53 16.82 4.82 -14.82
N PRO A 54 16.13 5.66 -15.65
CA PRO A 54 16.73 6.86 -16.16
C PRO A 54 16.93 7.82 -14.98
N GLY A 55 18.17 8.14 -14.66
CA GLY A 55 18.49 9.06 -13.59
C GLY A 55 19.51 8.54 -12.60
N GLU A 56 20.54 7.81 -13.07
CA GLU A 56 21.85 7.75 -12.38
C GLU A 56 22.55 9.13 -12.36
N GLY A 57 21.73 10.20 -12.25
CA GLY A 57 22.17 11.52 -11.86
C GLY A 57 22.44 11.50 -10.38
N ALA A 58 23.74 11.34 -10.04
CA ALA A 58 24.34 11.65 -8.76
C ALA A 58 23.37 11.95 -7.62
N PHE A 59 23.00 10.94 -6.82
CA PHE A 59 22.63 11.20 -5.45
C PHE A 59 23.71 12.12 -4.86
N PRO A 60 23.33 13.17 -4.12
CA PRO A 60 24.34 13.85 -3.32
C PRO A 60 24.96 12.77 -2.44
N GLN A 61 26.25 12.50 -2.68
CA GLN A 61 27.04 11.39 -2.07
C GLN A 61 27.14 11.45 -0.54
N GLN A 62 26.33 12.26 0.16
CA GLN A 62 26.44 12.55 1.59
C GLN A 62 25.17 12.37 2.41
N ALA A 63 24.00 12.16 1.82
CA ALA A 63 22.79 11.88 2.61
C ALA A 63 22.71 10.37 2.90
N ARG A 64 22.90 9.99 4.15
CA ARG A 64 22.72 8.60 4.60
C ARG A 64 21.24 8.26 4.46
N LEU A 65 20.90 7.34 3.57
CA LEU A 65 19.53 6.85 3.40
C LEU A 65 19.05 6.20 4.73
N PRO A 66 17.80 6.42 5.13
CA PRO A 66 17.28 5.79 6.34
C PRO A 66 17.21 4.28 6.20
N THR A 67 17.45 3.56 7.29
CA THR A 67 17.12 2.13 7.37
C THR A 67 15.64 1.98 7.08
N THR A 68 15.30 1.22 6.03
CA THR A 68 13.93 1.14 5.53
C THR A 68 13.43 -0.29 5.54
N HIS A 69 12.23 -0.49 6.10
CA HIS A 69 11.50 -1.74 6.09
C HIS A 69 10.30 -1.64 5.14
N PHE A 70 10.16 -2.62 4.24
CA PHE A 70 9.06 -2.71 3.29
C PHE A 70 8.13 -3.83 3.69
N THR A 71 6.82 -3.55 3.69
CA THR A 71 5.81 -4.50 4.12
C THR A 71 4.47 -4.27 3.41
N PHE A 72 3.44 -5.05 3.76
CA PHE A 72 2.13 -4.99 3.08
C PHE A 72 1.05 -5.67 3.90
N GLU A 73 -0.20 -5.36 3.59
CA GLU A 73 -1.39 -6.03 4.12
C GLU A 73 -2.29 -6.57 3.00
N PRO A 74 -2.87 -7.79 3.19
CA PRO A 74 -2.66 -8.70 4.32
C PRO A 74 -1.25 -9.31 4.31
N THR A 75 -0.68 -9.55 5.51
CA THR A 75 0.71 -10.00 5.69
C THR A 75 0.95 -11.43 5.20
N ASP A 76 2.21 -11.87 5.13
CA ASP A 76 2.55 -13.28 4.89
C ASP A 76 2.46 -14.15 6.15
N GLY A 77 2.04 -13.57 7.27
CA GLY A 77 1.76 -14.29 8.51
C GLY A 77 0.60 -15.28 8.38
N PRO A 78 0.35 -16.11 9.40
CA PRO A 78 -0.71 -17.11 9.36
C PRO A 78 -2.10 -16.51 9.11
N ILE A 79 -2.39 -15.36 9.71
CA ILE A 79 -3.68 -14.65 9.56
C ILE A 79 -3.81 -14.10 8.14
N GLY A 80 -2.78 -13.41 7.62
CA GLY A 80 -2.79 -12.86 6.27
C GLY A 80 -2.89 -13.95 5.19
N ARG A 81 -2.28 -15.12 5.40
CA ARG A 81 -2.49 -16.29 4.51
C ARG A 81 -3.94 -16.76 4.51
N LEU A 82 -4.58 -16.84 5.69
CA LEU A 82 -6.00 -17.20 5.78
C LEU A 82 -6.88 -16.18 5.06
N ILE A 83 -6.60 -14.88 5.21
CA ILE A 83 -7.31 -13.82 4.48
C ILE A 83 -7.19 -14.04 2.97
N ARG A 84 -5.99 -14.25 2.44
CA ARG A 84 -5.80 -14.49 0.99
C ARG A 84 -6.57 -15.71 0.50
N GLN A 85 -6.58 -16.80 1.27
CA GLN A 85 -7.39 -17.98 0.95
C GLN A 85 -8.88 -17.64 0.92
N ALA A 86 -9.39 -16.93 1.92
CA ALA A 86 -10.79 -16.53 2.00
C ALA A 86 -11.21 -15.58 0.85
N LEU A 87 -10.32 -14.68 0.43
CA LEU A 87 -10.56 -13.82 -0.72
C LEU A 87 -10.69 -14.60 -2.04
N HIS A 88 -10.04 -15.77 -2.13
CA HIS A 88 -10.24 -16.73 -3.21
C HIS A 88 -11.40 -17.69 -2.95
N ARG A 89 -12.28 -17.37 -1.97
CA ARG A 89 -13.47 -18.15 -1.58
C ARG A 89 -13.17 -19.60 -1.11
N SER A 90 -12.01 -19.84 -0.55
CA SER A 90 -11.63 -21.15 -0.01
C SER A 90 -10.83 -21.01 1.30
N PRO A 91 -11.45 -21.05 2.49
CA PRO A 91 -12.89 -21.21 2.74
C PRO A 91 -13.72 -19.96 2.45
N ALA A 92 -15.00 -20.12 2.10
CA ALA A 92 -15.93 -19.01 2.01
C ALA A 92 -16.25 -18.51 3.43
N LEU A 93 -15.89 -17.26 3.74
CA LEU A 93 -16.15 -16.63 5.02
C LEU A 93 -17.13 -15.48 4.87
N HIS A 94 -17.89 -15.22 5.94
CA HIS A 94 -18.77 -14.06 5.99
C HIS A 94 -17.95 -12.76 5.87
N PRO A 95 -18.41 -11.72 5.16
CA PRO A 95 -17.66 -10.47 4.97
C PRO A 95 -17.21 -9.81 6.29
N THR A 96 -18.05 -9.83 7.32
CA THR A 96 -17.69 -9.33 8.65
C THR A 96 -16.56 -10.15 9.29
N THR A 97 -16.53 -11.47 9.10
CA THR A 97 -15.41 -12.31 9.56
C THR A 97 -14.11 -11.91 8.88
N ILE A 98 -14.16 -11.64 7.57
CA ILE A 98 -13.00 -11.15 6.81
C ILE A 98 -12.52 -9.80 7.39
N ALA A 99 -13.44 -8.88 7.72
CA ALA A 99 -13.07 -7.60 8.35
C ALA A 99 -12.33 -7.80 9.69
N HIS A 100 -12.80 -8.73 10.54
CA HIS A 100 -12.11 -9.08 11.80
C HIS A 100 -10.73 -9.68 11.56
N LEU A 101 -10.57 -10.53 10.54
CA LEU A 101 -9.27 -11.12 10.20
C LEU A 101 -8.30 -10.04 9.73
N PHE A 102 -8.72 -9.07 8.92
CA PHE A 102 -7.87 -7.94 8.53
C PHE A 102 -7.42 -7.11 9.73
N ALA A 103 -8.32 -6.86 10.68
CA ALA A 103 -7.96 -6.13 11.90
C ALA A 103 -7.00 -6.93 12.79
N ALA A 104 -7.18 -8.25 12.88
CA ALA A 104 -6.28 -9.13 13.65
C ALA A 104 -4.90 -9.24 12.99
N ASP A 105 -4.82 -9.39 11.66
CA ASP A 105 -3.57 -9.39 10.90
C ASP A 105 -2.80 -8.07 11.08
N ARG A 106 -3.50 -6.95 11.00
CA ARG A 106 -2.95 -5.60 11.23
C ARG A 106 -2.44 -5.42 12.65
N HIS A 107 -3.16 -5.92 13.64
CA HIS A 107 -2.73 -5.83 15.03
C HIS A 107 -1.39 -6.56 15.24
N GLU A 108 -1.28 -7.78 14.72
CA GLU A 108 -0.03 -8.54 14.78
C GLU A 108 1.09 -7.87 13.99
N HIS A 109 0.78 -7.31 12.82
CA HIS A 109 1.72 -6.59 11.97
C HIS A 109 2.27 -5.31 12.64
N LEU A 110 1.44 -4.61 13.40
CA LEU A 110 1.84 -3.40 14.12
C LEU A 110 2.62 -3.68 15.39
N TYR A 111 2.16 -4.67 16.19
CA TYR A 111 2.57 -4.82 17.58
C TYR A 111 3.23 -6.16 17.89
N GLY A 112 3.27 -7.09 16.93
CA GLY A 112 4.03 -8.33 17.05
C GLY A 112 5.53 -8.10 17.12
N GLU A 113 6.29 -9.16 17.28
CA GLU A 113 7.75 -9.11 17.33
C GLU A 113 8.34 -8.42 16.11
N SER A 114 9.16 -7.40 16.33
CA SER A 114 9.72 -6.53 15.28
C SER A 114 8.64 -5.92 14.36
N GLY A 115 7.46 -5.63 14.89
CA GLY A 115 6.34 -5.03 14.19
C GLY A 115 6.60 -3.57 13.78
N ILE A 116 5.66 -3.02 13.01
CA ILE A 116 5.78 -1.66 12.45
C ILE A 116 6.05 -0.62 13.55
N ALA A 117 5.30 -0.68 14.66
CA ALA A 117 5.41 0.32 15.73
C ALA A 117 6.82 0.33 16.36
N GLU A 118 7.38 -0.84 16.64
CA GLU A 118 8.72 -0.98 17.21
C GLU A 118 9.80 -0.46 16.25
N ARG A 119 9.67 -0.78 14.94
CA ARG A 119 10.60 -0.30 13.91
C ARG A 119 10.61 1.22 13.81
N CYS A 120 9.42 1.82 13.73
CA CYS A 120 9.29 3.28 13.69
C CYS A 120 9.88 3.94 14.94
N GLN A 121 9.69 3.36 16.14
CA GLN A 121 10.27 3.86 17.39
C GLN A 121 11.81 3.79 17.39
N ARG A 122 12.41 2.83 16.69
CA ARG A 122 13.85 2.73 16.48
C ARG A 122 14.38 3.71 15.42
N GLY A 123 13.51 4.53 14.81
CA GLY A 123 13.90 5.47 13.77
C GLY A 123 14.05 4.83 12.38
N GLU A 124 13.51 3.63 12.17
CA GLU A 124 13.43 3.03 10.84
C GLU A 124 12.27 3.66 10.06
N LEU A 125 12.45 3.85 8.75
CA LEU A 125 11.36 4.17 7.84
C LEU A 125 10.59 2.88 7.52
N VAL A 126 9.28 2.85 7.72
CA VAL A 126 8.44 1.72 7.32
C VAL A 126 7.51 2.14 6.19
N ILE A 127 7.56 1.41 5.09
CA ILE A 127 6.69 1.65 3.91
C ILE A 127 5.81 0.43 3.71
N CYS A 128 4.49 0.63 3.80
CA CYS A 128 3.48 -0.42 3.74
C CYS A 128 2.58 -0.27 2.50
N ASP A 129 2.45 -1.33 1.70
CA ASP A 129 1.43 -1.40 0.63
C ASP A 129 0.10 -1.81 1.27
N ARG A 130 -0.83 -0.87 1.33
CA ARG A 130 -2.15 -0.92 1.97
C ARG A 130 -2.11 -0.95 3.51
N TYR A 131 -3.16 -0.35 4.09
CA TYR A 131 -3.32 -0.27 5.54
C TYR A 131 -4.81 -0.05 5.90
N VAL A 132 -5.10 0.69 6.97
CA VAL A 132 -6.45 0.99 7.44
C VAL A 132 -7.35 1.60 6.36
N PRO A 133 -6.90 2.57 5.51
CA PRO A 133 -7.77 3.11 4.46
C PRO A 133 -8.35 2.03 3.55
N SER A 134 -7.52 1.08 3.10
CA SER A 134 -8.00 -0.07 2.31
C SER A 134 -9.08 -0.87 3.04
N SER A 135 -8.94 -1.11 4.35
CA SER A 135 -9.98 -1.81 5.13
C SER A 135 -11.28 -1.02 5.20
N LEU A 136 -11.22 0.29 5.46
CA LEU A 136 -12.40 1.14 5.49
C LEU A 136 -13.15 1.14 4.16
N VAL A 137 -12.41 1.11 3.05
CA VAL A 137 -12.99 1.06 1.70
C VAL A 137 -13.55 -0.32 1.37
N TYR A 138 -12.71 -1.35 1.32
CA TYR A 138 -13.10 -2.67 0.79
C TYR A 138 -14.03 -3.44 1.73
N GLN A 139 -13.75 -3.45 3.04
CA GLN A 139 -14.65 -4.08 4.00
C GLN A 139 -15.90 -3.22 4.22
N GLY A 140 -15.80 -1.88 4.16
CA GLY A 140 -16.96 -0.99 4.19
C GLY A 140 -17.94 -1.29 3.08
N LEU A 141 -17.45 -1.48 1.85
CA LEU A 141 -18.30 -1.84 0.71
C LEU A 141 -18.90 -3.25 0.81
N SER A 142 -18.31 -4.16 1.57
CA SER A 142 -18.75 -5.55 1.66
C SER A 142 -19.57 -5.89 2.90
N CYS A 143 -19.41 -5.20 4.03
CA CYS A 143 -20.14 -5.48 5.27
C CYS A 143 -20.69 -4.23 5.99
N GLY A 144 -20.66 -3.06 5.32
CA GLY A 144 -21.06 -1.78 5.92
C GLY A 144 -19.93 -1.08 6.65
N ASP A 145 -20.02 0.25 6.70
CA ASP A 145 -18.93 1.13 7.18
C ASP A 145 -18.66 0.99 8.68
N ASP A 146 -19.68 0.69 9.50
CA ASP A 146 -19.57 0.69 10.97
C ASP A 146 -18.57 -0.35 11.50
N THR A 147 -18.62 -1.56 10.96
CA THR A 147 -17.75 -2.65 11.41
C THR A 147 -16.27 -2.34 11.19
N PRO A 148 -15.80 -2.04 9.96
CA PRO A 148 -14.38 -1.71 9.77
C PRO A 148 -13.98 -0.42 10.47
N ALA A 149 -14.85 0.58 10.60
CA ALA A 149 -14.57 1.80 11.36
C ALA A 149 -14.31 1.48 12.83
N PHE A 150 -15.16 0.68 13.48
CA PHE A 150 -14.97 0.25 14.87
C PHE A 150 -13.69 -0.55 15.06
N LEU A 151 -13.47 -1.57 14.23
CA LEU A 151 -12.31 -2.46 14.32
C LEU A 151 -10.98 -1.73 14.14
N ASN A 152 -10.95 -0.68 13.33
CA ASN A 152 -9.74 0.06 13.00
C ASN A 152 -9.55 1.35 13.82
N SER A 153 -10.50 1.71 14.71
CA SER A 153 -10.54 2.99 15.42
C SER A 153 -9.33 3.26 16.32
N ARG A 154 -8.61 2.23 16.75
CA ARG A 154 -7.48 2.35 17.68
C ARG A 154 -6.10 2.22 17.02
N PHE A 155 -6.05 1.94 15.74
CA PHE A 155 -4.77 1.87 15.04
C PHE A 155 -4.21 3.27 14.76
N PRO A 156 -2.88 3.44 14.79
CA PRO A 156 -2.26 4.74 14.56
C PRO A 156 -2.48 5.20 13.11
N TYR A 157 -2.49 6.51 12.93
CA TYR A 157 -2.48 7.13 11.61
C TYR A 157 -1.04 7.14 11.07
N PRO A 158 -0.82 6.88 9.78
CA PRO A 158 0.51 7.02 9.18
C PRO A 158 0.93 8.48 9.10
N GLU A 159 2.23 8.75 9.08
CA GLU A 159 2.77 10.09 8.85
C GLU A 159 2.46 10.58 7.43
N LEU A 160 2.57 9.68 6.44
CA LEU A 160 2.34 9.97 5.03
C LEU A 160 1.47 8.89 4.39
N ILE A 161 0.45 9.32 3.65
CA ILE A 161 -0.26 8.49 2.69
C ILE A 161 0.10 8.96 1.28
N LEU A 162 0.59 8.03 0.46
CA LEU A 162 0.73 8.18 -0.98
C LEU A 162 -0.51 7.55 -1.62
N PHE A 163 -1.45 8.37 -2.05
CA PHE A 163 -2.68 7.91 -2.69
C PHE A 163 -2.51 7.90 -4.21
N PHE A 164 -2.49 6.71 -4.79
CA PHE A 164 -2.38 6.49 -6.23
C PHE A 164 -3.73 6.68 -6.90
N GLU A 165 -3.89 7.86 -7.49
CA GLU A 165 -5.10 8.27 -8.16
C GLU A 165 -5.09 7.81 -9.62
N LEU A 166 -6.10 7.06 -10.01
CA LEU A 166 -6.26 6.57 -11.37
C LEU A 166 -7.75 6.53 -11.71
N ASP A 167 -8.10 7.01 -12.89
CA ASP A 167 -9.44 6.86 -13.41
C ASP A 167 -9.84 5.37 -13.42
N PRO A 168 -11.00 5.00 -12.84
CA PRO A 168 -11.45 3.61 -12.79
C PRO A 168 -11.53 2.93 -14.17
N GLU A 169 -11.79 3.68 -15.24
CA GLU A 169 -11.84 3.14 -16.60
C GLU A 169 -10.43 2.79 -17.12
N ILE A 170 -9.43 3.60 -16.76
CA ILE A 170 -8.03 3.30 -17.08
C ILE A 170 -7.51 2.12 -16.23
N ALA A 171 -7.87 2.09 -14.94
CA ALA A 171 -7.54 0.99 -14.04
C ALA A 171 -8.11 -0.33 -14.58
N GLU A 172 -9.37 -0.33 -15.03
CA GLU A 172 -10.02 -1.49 -15.64
C GLU A 172 -9.30 -1.96 -16.90
N GLN A 173 -8.88 -1.05 -17.79
CA GLN A 173 -8.13 -1.41 -19.00
C GLN A 173 -6.78 -2.08 -18.66
N ARG A 174 -6.09 -1.63 -17.58
CA ARG A 174 -4.85 -2.24 -17.11
C ARG A 174 -5.09 -3.62 -16.49
N TYR A 175 -6.21 -3.80 -15.80
CA TYR A 175 -6.61 -5.07 -15.18
C TYR A 175 -6.96 -6.12 -16.22
N ARG A 176 -7.70 -5.75 -17.29
CA ARG A 176 -8.10 -6.65 -18.39
C ARG A 176 -6.97 -7.42 -19.06
N LYS A 177 -5.79 -6.83 -19.10
CA LYS A 177 -4.61 -7.54 -19.63
C LYS A 177 -4.23 -8.76 -18.79
N ARG A 178 -4.91 -8.97 -17.63
CA ARG A 178 -4.57 -10.01 -16.65
C ARG A 178 -5.70 -11.03 -16.41
N ASP A 179 -6.98 -10.69 -16.62
CA ASP A 179 -8.12 -11.60 -16.40
C ASP A 179 -9.36 -11.17 -17.19
N THR A 180 -10.22 -12.13 -17.61
CA THR A 180 -11.34 -11.91 -18.55
C THR A 180 -12.72 -11.98 -17.90
N GLN A 181 -12.87 -11.93 -16.57
CA GLN A 181 -14.15 -12.07 -15.89
C GLN A 181 -14.88 -10.72 -15.69
N ASP A 182 -16.16 -10.75 -15.94
CA ASP A 182 -17.22 -9.73 -15.82
C ASP A 182 -16.82 -8.25 -15.65
N MET A 183 -16.64 -7.63 -16.81
CA MET A 183 -16.13 -6.27 -16.98
C MET A 183 -16.96 -5.18 -16.30
N PHE A 184 -18.30 -5.29 -16.42
CA PHE A 184 -19.18 -4.21 -15.95
C PHE A 184 -19.32 -4.21 -14.43
N GLU A 185 -19.34 -5.39 -13.80
CA GLU A 185 -19.37 -5.50 -12.34
C GLU A 185 -18.06 -5.02 -11.73
N HIS A 186 -16.92 -5.35 -12.35
CA HIS A 186 -15.62 -4.90 -11.87
C HIS A 186 -15.45 -3.38 -11.97
N LEU A 187 -15.79 -2.77 -13.09
CA LEU A 187 -15.73 -1.30 -13.25
C LEU A 187 -16.66 -0.57 -12.28
N ALA A 188 -17.90 -1.06 -12.11
CA ALA A 188 -18.85 -0.49 -11.15
C ALA A 188 -18.29 -0.59 -9.70
N PHE A 189 -17.63 -1.69 -9.36
CA PHE A 189 -16.97 -1.84 -8.08
C PHE A 189 -15.80 -0.87 -7.92
N GLN A 190 -14.93 -0.71 -8.92
CA GLN A 190 -13.80 0.23 -8.87
C GLN A 190 -14.26 1.70 -8.75
N LYS A 191 -15.35 2.09 -9.37
CA LYS A 191 -15.97 3.42 -9.17
C LYS A 191 -16.39 3.62 -7.71
N ARG A 192 -17.04 2.63 -7.10
CA ARG A 192 -17.40 2.67 -5.68
C ARG A 192 -16.17 2.71 -4.75
N VAL A 193 -15.11 1.99 -5.10
CA VAL A 193 -13.83 2.03 -4.38
C VAL A 193 -13.24 3.44 -4.42
N HIS A 194 -13.20 4.05 -5.60
CA HIS A 194 -12.71 5.41 -5.78
C HIS A 194 -13.51 6.42 -4.93
N GLU A 195 -14.84 6.39 -5.04
CA GLU A 195 -15.73 7.25 -4.23
C GLU A 195 -15.55 7.04 -2.73
N ALA A 196 -15.34 5.80 -2.29
CA ALA A 196 -15.10 5.49 -0.89
C ALA A 196 -13.78 6.07 -0.39
N TYR A 197 -12.69 5.99 -1.18
CA TYR A 197 -11.43 6.66 -0.85
C TYR A 197 -11.59 8.17 -0.71
N GLU A 198 -12.26 8.83 -1.68
CA GLU A 198 -12.52 10.27 -1.63
C GLU A 198 -13.29 10.68 -0.36
N ARG A 199 -14.18 9.83 0.12
CA ARG A 199 -14.95 10.09 1.34
C ARG A 199 -14.11 9.98 2.60
N ILE A 200 -13.15 9.04 2.68
CA ILE A 200 -12.42 8.76 3.93
C ILE A 200 -11.10 9.54 4.06
N LEU A 201 -10.40 9.82 2.96
CA LEU A 201 -9.08 10.43 3.00
C LEU A 201 -9.03 11.81 3.71
N PRO A 202 -10.04 12.69 3.59
CA PRO A 202 -10.04 13.96 4.31
C PRO A 202 -9.96 13.81 5.84
N ALA A 203 -10.51 12.72 6.41
CA ALA A 203 -10.42 12.45 7.84
C ALA A 203 -8.98 12.19 8.29
N TYR A 204 -8.15 11.55 7.45
CA TYR A 204 -6.73 11.35 7.74
C TYR A 204 -5.97 12.67 7.82
N CYS A 205 -6.23 13.60 6.88
CA CYS A 205 -5.65 14.94 6.91
C CYS A 205 -6.05 15.70 8.19
N ALA A 206 -7.31 15.58 8.60
CA ALA A 206 -7.82 16.21 9.82
C ALA A 206 -7.13 15.66 11.10
N HIS A 207 -6.62 14.43 11.06
CA HIS A 207 -5.86 13.82 12.15
C HIS A 207 -4.34 14.08 12.07
N GLY A 208 -3.87 14.81 11.07
CA GLY A 208 -2.47 15.22 10.91
C GLY A 208 -1.62 14.34 9.98
N THR A 209 -2.21 13.37 9.28
CA THR A 209 -1.53 12.62 8.22
C THR A 209 -1.28 13.54 7.03
N THR A 210 -0.07 13.54 6.49
CA THR A 210 0.21 14.15 5.20
C THR A 210 -0.35 13.26 4.08
N LEU A 211 -1.18 13.81 3.20
CA LEU A 211 -1.72 13.13 2.04
C LEU A 211 -1.09 13.69 0.77
N VAL A 212 -0.44 12.85 -0.01
CA VAL A 212 0.07 13.21 -1.35
C VAL A 212 -0.64 12.35 -2.38
N ARG A 213 -1.30 13.01 -3.35
CA ARG A 213 -1.92 12.35 -4.50
C ARG A 213 -0.86 12.11 -5.56
N ILE A 214 -0.78 10.89 -6.04
CA ILE A 214 0.15 10.43 -7.07
C ILE A 214 -0.65 10.15 -8.34
N ASP A 215 -0.38 10.89 -9.40
CA ASP A 215 -1.02 10.64 -10.69
C ASP A 215 -0.52 9.31 -11.29
N ALA A 216 -1.30 8.26 -11.06
CA ALA A 216 -0.98 6.91 -11.52
C ALA A 216 -1.31 6.69 -13.01
N SER A 217 -1.79 7.70 -13.75
CA SER A 217 -2.01 7.61 -15.19
C SER A 217 -0.73 7.70 -16.00
N LEU A 218 0.30 8.31 -15.42
CA LEU A 218 1.62 8.54 -16.03
C LEU A 218 2.43 7.25 -16.20
N SER A 219 3.61 7.36 -16.81
CA SER A 219 4.56 6.25 -16.92
C SER A 219 5.05 5.77 -15.55
N ILE A 220 5.51 4.53 -15.48
CA ILE A 220 6.01 3.93 -14.24
C ILE A 220 7.14 4.78 -13.64
N GLU A 221 7.99 5.34 -14.47
CA GLU A 221 9.13 6.18 -14.12
C GLU A 221 8.68 7.53 -13.55
N GLU A 222 7.74 8.19 -14.21
CA GLU A 222 7.18 9.47 -13.74
C GLU A 222 6.45 9.31 -12.41
N VAL A 223 5.70 8.22 -12.25
CA VAL A 223 5.07 7.87 -10.97
C VAL A 223 6.12 7.64 -9.88
N ALA A 224 7.21 6.91 -10.19
CA ALA A 224 8.30 6.67 -9.25
C ALA A 224 8.98 7.98 -8.80
N GLU A 225 9.14 8.95 -9.70
CA GLU A 225 9.69 10.26 -9.35
C GLU A 225 8.73 11.09 -8.48
N GLN A 226 7.41 11.04 -8.69
CA GLN A 226 6.44 11.67 -7.79
C GLN A 226 6.53 11.08 -6.38
N VAL A 227 6.52 9.75 -6.29
CA VAL A 227 6.64 9.01 -5.03
C VAL A 227 7.94 9.38 -4.30
N TRP A 228 9.06 9.40 -5.03
CA TRP A 228 10.36 9.75 -4.46
C TRP A 228 10.40 11.18 -3.91
N ARG A 229 9.90 12.16 -4.66
CA ARG A 229 9.81 13.57 -4.21
C ARG A 229 8.96 13.71 -2.96
N ALA A 230 7.87 12.96 -2.86
CA ALA A 230 7.02 12.98 -1.67
C ALA A 230 7.76 12.45 -0.43
N LEU A 231 8.49 11.33 -0.57
CA LEU A 231 9.28 10.75 0.51
C LEU A 231 10.40 11.67 0.99
N GLN A 232 11.11 12.35 0.08
CA GLN A 232 12.19 13.28 0.43
C GLN A 232 11.72 14.47 1.30
N ASN A 233 10.42 14.75 1.34
CA ASN A 233 9.86 15.78 2.22
C ASN A 233 9.71 15.34 3.68
N LEU A 234 9.80 14.04 3.97
CA LEU A 234 9.75 13.53 5.34
C LEU A 234 10.96 13.99 6.16
N PRO A 235 10.78 14.24 7.47
CA PRO A 235 11.86 14.65 8.36
C PRO A 235 13.04 13.68 8.36
N ILE A 236 12.79 12.38 8.27
CA ILE A 236 13.82 11.32 8.27
C ILE A 236 14.83 11.44 7.12
N PHE A 237 14.50 12.13 6.03
CA PHE A 237 15.40 12.40 4.90
C PHE A 237 16.17 13.74 5.03
N LYS A 238 15.85 14.54 6.06
CA LYS A 238 16.40 15.89 6.24
C LYS A 238 17.38 15.97 7.41
N GLY A 239 17.52 14.86 8.15
CA GLY A 239 18.34 14.76 9.37
C GLY A 239 19.82 14.49 9.17
#